data_4bb3ac8e0116464dc9991255185e401c
#
_entry.id   4bb3ac8e0116464dc9991255185e401c
#
_cell.length_a   1.000
_cell.length_b   1.000
_cell.length_c   1.000
_cell.angle_alpha   90.00
_cell.angle_beta   90.00
_cell.angle_gamma   90.00
#
_symmetry.space_group_name_H-M   'P 1'
#
loop_
_entity.id
_entity.type
_entity.pdbx_description
1 polymer ?
#
loop_
_entity_poly.entity_id
_entity_poly.type
_entity_poly.pdbx_seq_one_letter_code
_entity_poly.pdbx_strand_id
1 'polypeptide(L)'
;MKAFCISAWITLALIPAAMPLSAHHSWPVNQQRLVTVKGTVLDFQWGNPHPMITLAVQTTNGNTEKWQVGGPALNRMEANGWTKTTVKTGDVITGIGHQYSDGQKIIKLERVILPNGKELLVYGR
;
A
#
# COMPACT_ATOMS: atom_id res chain seq x y z
N MET A 1 -0.52 48.87 61.62
CA MET A 1 -0.54 48.76 60.15
C MET A 1 -0.13 47.34 59.77
N LYS A 2 -1.06 46.53 59.32
CA LYS A 2 -0.79 45.15 58.90
C LYS A 2 -0.71 45.14 57.36
N ALA A 3 0.50 44.91 56.80
CA ALA A 3 0.69 44.73 55.38
C ALA A 3 0.23 43.34 54.95
N PHE A 4 -0.77 43.28 54.11
CA PHE A 4 -1.21 42.07 53.45
C PHE A 4 -0.36 41.84 52.19
N CYS A 5 0.52 40.84 52.22
CA CYS A 5 1.19 40.38 51.01
C CYS A 5 0.24 39.42 50.27
N ILE A 6 -0.25 39.87 49.15
CA ILE A 6 -1.02 38.99 48.21
C ILE A 6 0.00 38.30 47.32
N SER A 7 0.24 37.03 47.59
CA SER A 7 1.04 36.17 46.71
C SER A 7 0.17 35.72 45.54
N ALA A 8 0.44 36.30 44.35
CA ALA A 8 -0.18 35.83 43.11
C ALA A 8 0.50 34.53 42.63
N TRP A 9 -0.24 33.44 42.69
CA TRP A 9 0.15 32.16 42.08
C TRP A 9 -0.16 32.20 40.62
N ILE A 10 0.86 32.34 39.78
CA ILE A 10 0.75 32.21 38.32
C ILE A 10 0.76 30.72 38.01
N THR A 11 -0.40 30.13 37.81
CA THR A 11 -0.54 28.79 37.26
C THR A 11 -0.23 28.83 35.75
N LEU A 12 0.97 28.39 35.41
CA LEU A 12 1.35 28.18 34.01
C LEU A 12 0.65 26.92 33.49
N ALA A 13 -0.47 27.12 32.76
CA ALA A 13 -1.17 26.03 32.09
C ALA A 13 -0.30 25.54 30.91
N LEU A 14 0.31 24.38 31.08
CA LEU A 14 0.92 23.63 29.96
C LEU A 14 -0.22 23.13 29.06
N ILE A 15 -0.44 23.80 27.94
CA ILE A 15 -1.31 23.29 26.86
C ILE A 15 -0.49 22.24 26.09
N PRO A 16 -0.86 20.96 26.14
CA PRO A 16 -0.21 19.98 25.26
C PRO A 16 -0.56 20.34 23.81
N ALA A 17 0.43 20.77 23.05
CA ALA A 17 0.30 20.88 21.60
C ALA A 17 0.08 19.49 21.04
N ALA A 18 -1.17 19.12 20.78
CA ALA A 18 -1.51 17.94 20.02
C ALA A 18 -1.02 18.14 18.59
N MET A 19 0.18 17.65 18.30
CA MET A 19 0.64 17.53 16.92
C MET A 19 -0.27 16.54 16.20
N PRO A 20 -0.86 16.92 15.05
CA PRO A 20 -1.57 15.95 14.24
C PRO A 20 -0.55 14.92 13.76
N LEU A 21 -0.63 13.70 14.30
CA LEU A 21 0.05 12.55 13.72
C LEU A 21 -0.61 12.26 12.38
N SER A 22 -0.13 12.93 11.34
CA SER A 22 -0.48 12.59 9.97
C SER A 22 0.27 11.29 9.62
N ALA A 23 -0.36 10.17 9.98
CA ALA A 23 0.10 8.86 9.56
C ALA A 23 -0.27 8.67 8.08
N HIS A 24 0.38 9.41 7.19
CA HIS A 24 0.40 9.07 5.77
C HIS A 24 1.32 7.87 5.62
N HIS A 25 0.75 6.66 5.64
CA HIS A 25 1.42 5.45 5.24
C HIS A 25 1.68 5.51 3.72
N SER A 26 2.70 6.25 3.32
CA SER A 26 3.20 6.20 1.96
C SER A 26 3.98 4.91 1.79
N TRP A 27 3.72 4.20 0.67
CA TRP A 27 4.53 3.05 0.30
C TRP A 27 5.97 3.50 0.05
N PRO A 28 6.98 2.82 0.62
CA PRO A 28 8.39 3.17 0.45
C PRO A 28 8.91 2.69 -0.91
N VAL A 29 8.37 3.25 -1.99
CA VAL A 29 8.63 2.83 -3.37
C VAL A 29 9.40 3.89 -4.15
N ASN A 30 10.13 3.45 -5.18
CA ASN A 30 10.73 4.34 -6.16
C ASN A 30 9.64 4.83 -7.15
N GLN A 31 9.15 6.04 -6.95
CA GLN A 31 8.07 6.62 -7.75
C GLN A 31 8.46 6.89 -9.22
N GLN A 32 9.75 6.95 -9.53
CA GLN A 32 10.23 7.25 -10.88
C GLN A 32 10.41 5.99 -11.74
N ARG A 33 10.32 4.80 -11.13
CA ARG A 33 10.57 3.54 -11.81
C ARG A 33 9.36 2.62 -11.75
N LEU A 34 8.71 2.44 -12.88
CA LEU A 34 7.75 1.37 -13.08
C LEU A 34 8.46 0.05 -13.37
N VAL A 35 7.99 -1.01 -12.76
CA VAL A 35 8.41 -2.38 -13.02
C VAL A 35 7.20 -3.21 -13.44
N THR A 36 7.47 -4.24 -14.24
CA THR A 36 6.46 -5.19 -14.71
C THR A 36 6.80 -6.57 -14.16
N VAL A 37 5.84 -7.19 -13.50
CA VAL A 37 5.99 -8.51 -12.90
C VAL A 37 4.89 -9.41 -13.42
N LYS A 38 5.27 -10.47 -14.16
CA LYS A 38 4.34 -11.50 -14.64
C LYS A 38 4.53 -12.78 -13.86
N GLY A 39 3.45 -13.34 -13.34
CA GLY A 39 3.52 -14.57 -12.56
C GLY A 39 2.18 -15.24 -12.36
N THR A 40 2.24 -16.41 -11.78
CA THR A 40 1.06 -17.21 -11.38
C THR A 40 0.64 -16.80 -9.98
N VAL A 41 -0.64 -16.53 -9.79
CA VAL A 41 -1.22 -16.19 -8.49
C VAL A 41 -1.17 -17.38 -7.57
N LEU A 42 -0.49 -17.23 -6.44
CA LEU A 42 -0.46 -18.20 -5.35
C LEU A 42 -1.53 -17.92 -4.32
N ASP A 43 -1.80 -16.65 -4.05
CA ASP A 43 -2.76 -16.20 -3.05
C ASP A 43 -3.27 -14.81 -3.37
N PHE A 44 -4.52 -14.52 -3.01
CA PHE A 44 -5.11 -13.19 -3.09
C PHE A 44 -5.83 -12.86 -1.79
N GLN A 45 -5.21 -12.04 -0.99
CA GLN A 45 -5.78 -11.52 0.26
C GLN A 45 -6.58 -10.25 -0.04
N TRP A 46 -7.90 -10.40 -0.05
CA TRP A 46 -8.83 -9.29 -0.20
C TRP A 46 -9.21 -8.75 1.17
N GLY A 47 -8.42 -7.83 1.72
CA GLY A 47 -8.57 -7.37 3.08
C GLY A 47 -7.89 -6.03 3.36
N ASN A 48 -8.19 -5.49 4.54
CA ASN A 48 -7.54 -4.29 5.06
C ASN A 48 -6.22 -4.65 5.78
N PRO A 49 -5.25 -3.72 5.83
CA PRO A 49 -5.29 -2.35 5.30
C PRO A 49 -5.14 -2.27 3.77
N HIS A 50 -4.60 -3.29 3.12
CA HIS A 50 -4.35 -3.32 1.68
C HIS A 50 -4.59 -4.72 1.12
N PRO A 51 -5.33 -4.86 0.02
CA PRO A 51 -5.33 -6.10 -0.75
C PRO A 51 -3.93 -6.45 -1.23
N MET A 52 -3.58 -7.75 -1.17
CA MET A 52 -2.27 -8.24 -1.54
C MET A 52 -2.38 -9.50 -2.37
N ILE A 53 -1.70 -9.53 -3.50
CA ILE A 53 -1.57 -10.72 -4.35
C ILE A 53 -0.13 -11.24 -4.22
N THR A 54 0.01 -12.54 -3.98
CA THR A 54 1.31 -13.22 -4.02
C THR A 54 1.46 -13.94 -5.35
N LEU A 55 2.55 -13.68 -6.06
CA LEU A 55 2.86 -14.27 -7.35
C LEU A 55 4.08 -15.19 -7.28
N ALA A 56 4.01 -16.30 -8.01
CA ALA A 56 5.17 -17.09 -8.40
C ALA A 56 5.67 -16.59 -9.76
N VAL A 57 6.88 -16.05 -9.77
CA VAL A 57 7.50 -15.43 -10.95
C VAL A 57 8.67 -16.30 -11.41
N GLN A 58 8.64 -16.75 -12.66
CA GLN A 58 9.77 -17.45 -13.27
C GLN A 58 10.87 -16.45 -13.63
N THR A 59 12.09 -16.75 -13.18
CA THR A 59 13.28 -15.98 -13.57
C THR A 59 13.92 -16.54 -14.83
N THR A 60 14.78 -15.75 -15.46
CA THR A 60 15.48 -16.16 -16.70
C THR A 60 16.39 -17.37 -16.52
N ASN A 61 16.85 -17.66 -15.31
CA ASN A 61 17.68 -18.83 -14.98
C ASN A 61 16.86 -20.06 -14.54
N GLY A 62 15.51 -20.03 -14.69
CA GLY A 62 14.63 -21.16 -14.39
C GLY A 62 14.20 -21.28 -12.93
N ASN A 63 14.64 -20.39 -12.03
CA ASN A 63 14.20 -20.35 -10.65
C ASN A 63 12.84 -19.66 -10.53
N THR A 64 12.13 -19.97 -9.44
CA THR A 64 10.87 -19.30 -9.11
C THR A 64 11.08 -18.37 -7.93
N GLU A 65 10.63 -17.14 -8.07
CA GLU A 65 10.64 -16.13 -7.03
C GLU A 65 9.23 -15.78 -6.59
N LYS A 66 9.08 -15.48 -5.30
CA LYS A 66 7.83 -14.92 -4.77
C LYS A 66 7.86 -13.40 -4.84
N TRP A 67 6.84 -12.82 -5.46
CA TRP A 67 6.60 -11.39 -5.48
C TRP A 67 5.28 -11.07 -4.81
N GLN A 68 5.21 -9.94 -4.16
CA GLN A 68 3.97 -9.39 -3.64
C GLN A 68 3.56 -8.16 -4.45
N VAL A 69 2.31 -8.10 -4.84
CA VAL A 69 1.73 -6.94 -5.53
C VAL A 69 0.55 -6.43 -4.72
N GLY A 70 0.68 -5.23 -4.21
CA GLY A 70 -0.28 -4.64 -3.27
C GLY A 70 -1.01 -3.45 -3.85
N GLY A 71 -2.29 -3.35 -3.53
CA GLY A 71 -3.16 -2.25 -3.91
C GLY A 71 -3.35 -1.21 -2.80
N PRO A 72 -4.10 -0.14 -3.08
CA PRO A 72 -4.59 0.79 -2.07
C PRO A 72 -5.64 0.13 -1.17
N ALA A 73 -6.31 0.92 -0.34
CA ALA A 73 -7.43 0.44 0.46
C ALA A 73 -8.56 -0.16 -0.41
N LEU A 74 -9.29 -1.13 0.15
CA LEU A 74 -10.36 -1.87 -0.53
C LEU A 74 -11.34 -0.97 -1.29
N ASN A 75 -11.84 0.08 -0.64
CA ASN A 75 -12.83 0.99 -1.22
C ASN A 75 -12.34 1.66 -2.52
N ARG A 76 -11.04 1.93 -2.63
CA ARG A 76 -10.45 2.47 -3.86
C ARG A 76 -10.38 1.43 -4.96
N MET A 77 -10.03 0.21 -4.63
CA MET A 77 -9.99 -0.87 -5.60
C MET A 77 -11.40 -1.21 -6.10
N GLU A 78 -12.38 -1.29 -5.19
CA GLU A 78 -13.80 -1.50 -5.54
C GLU A 78 -14.34 -0.43 -6.48
N ALA A 79 -13.99 0.84 -6.24
CA ALA A 79 -14.35 1.95 -7.12
C ALA A 79 -13.78 1.82 -8.55
N ASN A 80 -12.70 1.05 -8.73
CA ASN A 80 -12.08 0.75 -10.02
C ASN A 80 -12.48 -0.63 -10.58
N GLY A 81 -13.53 -1.25 -10.04
CA GLY A 81 -14.10 -2.49 -10.55
C GLY A 81 -13.46 -3.76 -10.00
N TRP A 82 -12.63 -3.66 -8.98
CA TRP A 82 -12.05 -4.82 -8.32
C TRP A 82 -13.04 -5.46 -7.34
N THR A 83 -13.00 -6.78 -7.25
CA THR A 83 -13.74 -7.58 -6.27
C THR A 83 -12.82 -8.67 -5.71
N LYS A 84 -13.26 -9.35 -4.66
CA LYS A 84 -12.55 -10.51 -4.10
C LYS A 84 -12.34 -11.67 -5.09
N THR A 85 -13.07 -11.67 -6.21
CA THR A 85 -13.01 -12.71 -7.26
C THR A 85 -12.35 -12.23 -8.55
N THR A 86 -11.85 -11.01 -8.59
CA THR A 86 -11.17 -10.44 -9.78
C THR A 86 -9.95 -11.29 -10.15
N VAL A 87 -9.25 -11.80 -9.17
CA VAL A 87 -8.05 -12.64 -9.34
C VAL A 87 -8.23 -13.91 -8.50
N LYS A 88 -7.80 -15.04 -9.02
CA LYS A 88 -7.88 -16.35 -8.36
C LYS A 88 -6.52 -17.05 -8.38
N THR A 89 -6.27 -17.89 -7.39
CA THR A 89 -5.12 -18.80 -7.38
C THR A 89 -5.05 -19.59 -8.69
N GLY A 90 -3.88 -19.63 -9.30
CA GLY A 90 -3.63 -20.27 -10.59
C GLY A 90 -3.74 -19.34 -11.79
N ASP A 91 -4.33 -18.15 -11.65
CA ASP A 91 -4.35 -17.15 -12.72
C ASP A 91 -2.93 -16.68 -13.04
N VAL A 92 -2.65 -16.48 -14.32
CA VAL A 92 -1.43 -15.81 -14.77
C VAL A 92 -1.76 -14.34 -15.04
N ILE A 93 -1.16 -13.45 -14.27
CA ILE A 93 -1.39 -12.02 -14.37
C ILE A 93 -0.09 -11.26 -14.58
N THR A 94 -0.21 -10.02 -15.04
CA THR A 94 0.93 -9.10 -15.12
C THR A 94 0.61 -7.88 -14.26
N GLY A 95 1.37 -7.71 -13.18
CA GLY A 95 1.32 -6.52 -12.34
C GLY A 95 2.31 -5.46 -12.84
N ILE A 96 1.87 -4.22 -12.92
CA ILE A 96 2.68 -3.07 -13.30
C ILE A 96 2.56 -2.04 -12.18
N GLY A 97 3.69 -1.59 -11.66
CA GLY A 97 3.71 -0.67 -10.54
C GLY A 97 5.12 -0.28 -10.10
N HIS A 98 5.24 0.24 -8.90
CA HIS A 98 6.49 0.73 -8.34
C HIS A 98 7.06 -0.22 -7.29
N GLN A 99 8.30 -0.66 -7.48
CA GLN A 99 8.97 -1.55 -6.53
C GLN A 99 9.40 -0.78 -5.27
N TYR A 100 9.47 -1.48 -4.14
CA TYR A 100 10.06 -0.95 -2.91
C TYR A 100 11.50 -0.49 -3.14
N SER A 101 11.83 0.67 -2.57
CA SER A 101 13.14 1.33 -2.76
C SER A 101 14.30 0.53 -2.20
N ASP A 102 14.06 -0.33 -1.20
CA ASP A 102 15.05 -1.21 -0.58
C ASP A 102 15.33 -2.50 -1.38
N GLY A 103 14.68 -2.68 -2.54
CA GLY A 103 14.86 -3.82 -3.42
C GLY A 103 14.03 -5.05 -3.06
N GLN A 104 13.18 -4.99 -2.05
CA GLN A 104 12.25 -6.08 -1.77
C GLN A 104 11.38 -6.39 -2.99
N LYS A 105 10.97 -7.66 -3.14
CA LYS A 105 10.10 -8.13 -4.23
C LYS A 105 8.64 -7.80 -3.92
N ILE A 106 8.38 -6.54 -3.67
CA ILE A 106 7.07 -5.97 -3.39
C ILE A 106 6.87 -4.79 -4.32
N ILE A 107 5.74 -4.74 -5.00
CA ILE A 107 5.34 -3.60 -5.81
C ILE A 107 4.03 -2.99 -5.31
N LYS A 108 3.99 -1.67 -5.31
CA LYS A 108 2.77 -0.90 -5.23
C LYS A 108 2.13 -0.91 -6.62
N LEU A 109 1.02 -1.61 -6.73
CA LEU A 109 0.35 -1.85 -8.00
C LEU A 109 -0.33 -0.59 -8.53
N GLU A 110 -0.10 -0.26 -9.80
CA GLU A 110 -0.79 0.78 -10.54
C GLU A 110 -1.89 0.20 -11.44
N ARG A 111 -1.60 -0.94 -12.06
CA ARG A 111 -2.52 -1.65 -12.94
C ARG A 111 -2.16 -3.12 -13.04
N VAL A 112 -3.13 -3.93 -13.44
CA VAL A 112 -2.96 -5.35 -13.69
C VAL A 112 -3.50 -5.71 -15.07
N ILE A 113 -2.86 -6.65 -15.75
CA ILE A 113 -3.39 -7.32 -16.93
C ILE A 113 -3.84 -8.71 -16.49
N LEU A 114 -5.14 -8.96 -16.64
CA LEU A 114 -5.79 -10.23 -16.28
C LEU A 114 -5.51 -11.33 -17.31
N PRO A 115 -5.82 -12.60 -17.01
CA PRO A 115 -5.59 -13.72 -17.94
C PRO A 115 -6.25 -13.55 -19.31
N ASN A 116 -7.41 -12.88 -19.37
CA ASN A 116 -8.13 -12.58 -20.61
C ASN A 116 -7.58 -11.36 -21.37
N GLY A 117 -6.49 -10.76 -20.90
CA GLY A 117 -5.89 -9.57 -21.49
C GLY A 117 -6.53 -8.24 -21.08
N LYS A 118 -7.61 -8.27 -20.27
CA LYS A 118 -8.23 -7.04 -19.78
C LYS A 118 -7.31 -6.35 -18.78
N GLU A 119 -7.13 -5.05 -18.96
CA GLU A 119 -6.40 -4.20 -18.04
C GLU A 119 -7.35 -3.58 -17.02
N LEU A 120 -6.99 -3.66 -15.74
CA LEU A 120 -7.65 -2.95 -14.66
C LEU A 120 -6.67 -1.98 -13.99
N LEU A 121 -7.13 -0.75 -13.84
CA LEU A 121 -6.43 0.25 -13.03
C LEU A 121 -6.70 -0.01 -11.55
N VAL A 122 -5.73 0.34 -10.72
CA VAL A 122 -5.84 0.25 -9.26
C VAL A 122 -6.19 1.62 -8.68
N TYR A 123 -5.67 2.65 -9.28
CA TYR A 123 -6.00 4.04 -9.00
C TYR A 123 -6.83 4.59 -10.15
N GLY A 124 -7.95 5.25 -9.83
CA GLY A 124 -8.71 6.00 -10.82
C GLY A 124 -7.91 7.17 -11.38
N ARG A 125 -8.30 7.59 -12.58
CA ARG A 125 -7.78 8.82 -13.20
C ARG A 125 -8.34 10.04 -12.49
#